data_3667f7ba85f7b524b8491816105fcdb2
#
_entry.id   3667f7ba85f7b524b8491816105fcdb2
#
_cell.length_a   1.000
_cell.length_b   1.000
_cell.length_c   1.000
_cell.angle_alpha   90.00
_cell.angle_beta   90.00
_cell.angle_gamma   90.00
#
_symmetry.space_group_name_H-M   'P 1'
#
loop_
_entity.id
_entity.type
_entity.pdbx_description
1 polymer ?
#
loop_
_entity_poly.entity_id
_entity_poly.type
_entity_poly.pdbx_seq_one_letter_code
_entity_poly.pdbx_strand_id
1 'polypeptide(L)'
;VVYLRVSPEVVYERLKNDTTRPLLQCEDPLGRIRELLAVRDKIYTECADIILDANRGYSDELAEELQLQLRKLKEAPKKKEREKKMKILVINGPNLNFLGIREKGVYGTQNYDDLLKMISDKAKELGATAEVFQSNHEGAIIDRIQDAYFDGTEGIVINPGAFTHYSYAIRDALASVTMPKVEIHISDITQREEFRKISVTAPVCNGQIYGHG
;
A
#
# COMPACT_ATOMS: atom_id res chain seq x y z
N VAL A 1 13.50 -17.58 2.14
CA VAL A 1 14.22 -17.51 0.85
C VAL A 1 15.73 -17.60 1.11
N VAL A 2 16.45 -18.43 0.33
CA VAL A 2 17.92 -18.52 0.38
C VAL A 2 18.48 -17.88 -0.87
N TYR A 3 19.37 -16.90 -0.71
CA TYR A 3 20.10 -16.29 -1.81
C TYR A 3 21.55 -16.81 -1.84
N LEU A 4 21.86 -17.54 -2.89
CA LEU A 4 23.24 -17.99 -3.18
C LEU A 4 23.92 -16.88 -3.98
N ARG A 5 24.69 -16.03 -3.31
CA ARG A 5 25.39 -14.90 -3.93
C ARG A 5 26.65 -15.41 -4.62
N VAL A 6 26.82 -15.03 -5.89
CA VAL A 6 27.97 -15.37 -6.73
C VAL A 6 28.48 -14.10 -7.39
N SER A 7 29.79 -13.91 -7.46
CA SER A 7 30.38 -12.76 -8.16
C SER A 7 30.18 -12.83 -9.67
N PRO A 8 30.13 -11.68 -10.36
CA PRO A 8 30.00 -11.65 -11.84
C PRO A 8 31.04 -12.47 -12.57
N GLU A 9 32.27 -12.47 -12.07
CA GLU A 9 33.39 -13.17 -12.66
C GLU A 9 33.19 -14.70 -12.61
N VAL A 10 32.74 -15.21 -11.46
CA VAL A 10 32.44 -16.64 -11.29
C VAL A 10 31.24 -17.06 -12.14
N VAL A 11 30.20 -16.20 -12.21
CA VAL A 11 29.06 -16.45 -13.10
C VAL A 11 29.51 -16.54 -14.55
N TYR A 12 30.36 -15.61 -15.01
CA TYR A 12 30.90 -15.62 -16.35
C TYR A 12 31.71 -16.89 -16.64
N GLU A 13 32.63 -17.28 -15.75
CA GLU A 13 33.43 -18.51 -15.92
C GLU A 13 32.57 -19.77 -16.04
N ARG A 14 31.47 -19.85 -15.28
CA ARG A 14 30.53 -20.97 -15.33
C ARG A 14 29.70 -21.00 -16.61
N LEU A 15 29.43 -19.84 -17.22
CA LEU A 15 28.50 -19.69 -18.34
C LEU A 15 29.16 -19.38 -19.68
N LYS A 16 30.45 -19.10 -19.74
CA LYS A 16 31.16 -18.69 -20.97
C LYS A 16 31.03 -19.66 -22.15
N ASN A 17 30.76 -20.94 -21.86
CA ASN A 17 30.57 -21.97 -22.88
C ASN A 17 29.09 -22.33 -23.10
N ASP A 18 28.17 -21.66 -22.43
CA ASP A 18 26.73 -21.91 -22.53
C ASP A 18 26.13 -21.08 -23.67
N THR A 19 25.82 -21.73 -24.77
CA THR A 19 25.24 -21.11 -25.97
C THR A 19 23.70 -20.96 -25.89
N THR A 20 23.08 -21.46 -24.82
CA THR A 20 21.62 -21.47 -24.69
C THR A 20 21.05 -20.18 -24.06
N ARG A 21 21.92 -19.24 -23.67
CA ARG A 21 21.53 -17.99 -22.99
C ARG A 21 21.68 -16.77 -23.91
N PRO A 22 20.60 -16.30 -24.56
CA PRO A 22 20.67 -15.20 -25.53
C PRO A 22 21.23 -13.91 -24.96
N LEU A 23 20.97 -13.62 -23.67
CA LEU A 23 21.43 -12.40 -23.00
C LEU A 23 22.96 -12.31 -22.82
N LEU A 24 23.66 -13.41 -22.94
CA LEU A 24 25.12 -13.50 -22.85
C LEU A 24 25.82 -13.61 -24.21
N GLN A 25 25.07 -13.68 -25.31
CA GLN A 25 25.59 -13.68 -26.68
C GLN A 25 25.75 -12.24 -27.17
N CYS A 26 26.66 -11.50 -26.56
CA CYS A 26 26.96 -10.10 -26.87
C CYS A 26 28.48 -9.87 -26.87
N GLU A 27 28.93 -8.69 -27.30
CA GLU A 27 30.37 -8.36 -27.37
C GLU A 27 31.05 -8.32 -25.99
N ASP A 28 30.32 -7.95 -24.93
CA ASP A 28 30.83 -7.95 -23.55
C ASP A 28 29.88 -8.70 -22.59
N PRO A 29 29.96 -10.06 -22.57
CA PRO A 29 29.10 -10.85 -21.68
C PRO A 29 29.36 -10.60 -20.19
N LEU A 30 30.61 -10.31 -19.79
CA LEU A 30 30.95 -10.04 -18.39
C LEU A 30 30.37 -8.71 -17.94
N GLY A 31 30.48 -7.66 -18.75
CA GLY A 31 29.84 -6.37 -18.47
C GLY A 31 28.32 -6.52 -18.33
N ARG A 32 27.70 -7.30 -19.20
CA ARG A 32 26.26 -7.58 -19.14
C ARG A 32 25.84 -8.30 -17.86
N ILE A 33 26.66 -9.26 -17.40
CA ILE A 33 26.41 -9.95 -16.11
C ILE A 33 26.52 -8.97 -14.95
N ARG A 34 27.51 -8.08 -14.94
CA ARG A 34 27.69 -7.05 -13.89
C ARG A 34 26.49 -6.12 -13.82
N GLU A 35 26.00 -5.61 -14.95
CA GLU A 35 24.81 -4.77 -15.01
C GLU A 35 23.57 -5.48 -14.43
N LEU A 36 23.31 -6.70 -14.87
CA LEU A 36 22.16 -7.49 -14.40
C LEU A 36 22.24 -7.78 -12.89
N LEU A 37 23.41 -8.13 -12.40
CA LEU A 37 23.61 -8.39 -10.97
C LEU A 37 23.51 -7.11 -10.13
N ALA A 38 24.03 -5.97 -10.61
CA ALA A 38 23.90 -4.69 -9.89
C ALA A 38 22.45 -4.31 -9.59
N VAL A 39 21.55 -4.58 -10.55
CA VAL A 39 20.10 -4.33 -10.36
C VAL A 39 19.46 -5.37 -9.44
N ARG A 40 19.78 -6.64 -9.61
CA ARG A 40 19.11 -7.76 -8.95
C ARG A 40 19.62 -8.05 -7.55
N ASP A 41 20.91 -7.80 -7.27
CA ASP A 41 21.53 -8.11 -5.98
C ASP A 41 20.83 -7.38 -4.82
N LYS A 42 20.41 -6.13 -5.05
CA LYS A 42 19.65 -5.37 -4.07
C LYS A 42 18.31 -6.07 -3.74
N ILE A 43 17.56 -6.45 -4.77
CA ILE A 43 16.26 -7.11 -4.62
C ILE A 43 16.43 -8.47 -3.93
N TYR A 44 17.41 -9.26 -4.36
CA TYR A 44 17.66 -10.58 -3.78
C TYR A 44 18.11 -10.48 -2.31
N THR A 45 18.93 -9.48 -1.99
CA THR A 45 19.36 -9.22 -0.61
C THR A 45 18.20 -8.81 0.30
N GLU A 46 17.28 -7.98 -0.20
CA GLU A 46 16.10 -7.55 0.55
C GLU A 46 15.10 -8.69 0.79
N CYS A 47 14.98 -9.61 -0.17
CA CYS A 47 14.04 -10.73 -0.09
C CYS A 47 14.61 -11.99 0.61
N ALA A 48 15.91 -12.05 0.86
CA ALA A 48 16.55 -13.24 1.39
C ALA A 48 16.51 -13.30 2.93
N ASP A 49 16.12 -14.45 3.46
CA ASP A 49 16.27 -14.78 4.89
C ASP A 49 17.69 -15.26 5.20
N ILE A 50 18.36 -15.87 4.22
CA ILE A 50 19.74 -16.38 4.30
C ILE A 50 20.48 -15.97 3.05
N ILE A 51 21.70 -15.43 3.20
CA ILE A 51 22.61 -15.14 2.09
C ILE A 51 23.86 -15.97 2.29
N LEU A 52 24.21 -16.79 1.30
CA LEU A 52 25.41 -17.64 1.31
C LEU A 52 26.34 -17.28 0.15
N ASP A 53 27.65 -17.27 0.41
CA ASP A 53 28.66 -17.10 -0.63
C ASP A 53 28.86 -18.43 -1.38
N ALA A 54 28.40 -18.45 -2.64
CA ALA A 54 28.52 -19.62 -3.52
C ALA A 54 29.61 -19.48 -4.60
N ASN A 55 30.60 -18.61 -4.39
CA ASN A 55 31.73 -18.41 -5.33
C ASN A 55 32.56 -19.68 -5.49
N ARG A 56 32.76 -20.47 -4.43
CA ARG A 56 33.53 -21.73 -4.45
C ARG A 56 32.76 -22.93 -5.04
N GLY A 57 31.52 -22.74 -5.42
CA GLY A 57 30.63 -23.80 -5.94
C GLY A 57 29.77 -24.45 -4.87
N TYR A 58 29.12 -25.53 -5.23
CA TYR A 58 28.33 -26.35 -4.30
C TYR A 58 29.25 -27.35 -3.64
N SER A 59 29.54 -27.15 -2.37
CA SER A 59 30.37 -28.02 -1.54
C SER A 59 29.58 -28.51 -0.32
N ASP A 60 30.09 -29.58 0.30
CA ASP A 60 29.51 -30.05 1.56
C ASP A 60 29.59 -28.95 2.65
N GLU A 61 30.62 -28.12 2.65
CA GLU A 61 30.78 -26.98 3.53
C GLU A 61 29.65 -25.96 3.37
N LEU A 62 29.24 -25.65 2.12
CA LEU A 62 28.11 -24.74 1.86
C LEU A 62 26.78 -25.34 2.34
N ALA A 63 26.63 -26.66 2.18
CA ALA A 63 25.45 -27.37 2.67
C ALA A 63 25.39 -27.37 4.21
N GLU A 64 26.52 -27.56 4.88
CA GLU A 64 26.61 -27.48 6.34
C GLU A 64 26.32 -26.07 6.85
N GLU A 65 26.87 -25.06 6.19
CA GLU A 65 26.59 -23.65 6.51
C GLU A 65 25.09 -23.33 6.37
N LEU A 66 24.47 -23.80 5.28
CA LEU A 66 23.02 -23.64 5.07
C LEU A 66 22.22 -24.32 6.19
N GLN A 67 22.59 -25.54 6.57
CA GLN A 67 21.92 -26.26 7.66
C GLN A 67 22.06 -25.51 9.00
N LEU A 68 23.24 -24.98 9.28
CA LEU A 68 23.48 -24.19 10.50
C LEU A 68 22.62 -22.92 10.52
N GLN A 69 22.56 -22.19 9.39
CA GLN A 69 21.75 -20.98 9.29
C GLN A 69 20.24 -21.29 9.40
N LEU A 70 19.78 -22.39 8.82
CA LEU A 70 18.38 -22.84 8.93
C LEU A 70 18.02 -23.23 10.38
N ARG A 71 18.95 -23.86 11.13
CA ARG A 71 18.74 -24.17 12.56
C ARG A 71 18.63 -22.88 13.36
N LYS A 72 19.54 -21.91 13.15
CA LYS A 72 19.50 -20.60 13.81
C LYS A 72 18.19 -19.85 13.53
N LEU A 73 17.65 -19.91 12.30
CA LEU A 73 16.37 -19.32 11.95
C LEU A 73 15.19 -20.02 12.65
N LYS A 74 15.26 -21.33 12.86
CA LYS A 74 14.23 -22.08 13.60
C LYS A 74 14.28 -21.83 15.10
N GLU A 75 15.46 -21.63 15.65
CA GLU A 75 15.72 -21.39 17.07
C GLU A 75 15.61 -19.91 17.43
N ALA A 76 15.81 -19.00 16.46
CA ALA A 76 15.56 -17.59 16.68
C ALA A 76 14.08 -17.42 17.11
N PRO A 77 13.81 -16.68 18.23
CA PRO A 77 12.44 -16.37 18.58
C PRO A 77 11.80 -15.78 17.32
N LYS A 78 10.74 -16.44 16.82
CA LYS A 78 10.00 -15.93 15.67
C LYS A 78 9.85 -14.45 15.91
N LYS A 79 10.52 -13.60 15.09
CA LYS A 79 10.20 -12.18 15.06
C LYS A 79 8.69 -12.18 15.11
N LYS A 80 8.09 -11.68 16.24
CA LYS A 80 6.64 -11.51 16.30
C LYS A 80 6.30 -10.94 14.94
N GLU A 81 5.65 -11.72 14.08
CA GLU A 81 5.00 -11.16 12.91
C GLU A 81 4.29 -9.96 13.50
N ARG A 82 4.74 -8.77 13.16
CA ARG A 82 3.94 -7.59 13.47
C ARG A 82 2.63 -7.95 12.80
N GLU A 83 1.63 -8.28 13.61
CA GLU A 83 0.28 -8.51 13.08
C GLU A 83 0.08 -7.41 12.07
N LYS A 84 0.03 -7.78 10.79
CA LYS A 84 -0.10 -6.81 9.70
C LYS A 84 -1.45 -6.15 9.94
N LYS A 85 -1.41 -5.00 10.60
CA LYS A 85 -2.61 -4.24 10.88
C LYS A 85 -3.22 -3.83 9.55
N MET A 86 -4.50 -4.09 9.39
CA MET A 86 -5.25 -3.66 8.22
C MET A 86 -5.04 -2.16 8.00
N LYS A 87 -4.60 -1.76 6.81
CA LYS A 87 -4.40 -0.35 6.45
C LYS A 87 -5.67 0.21 5.81
N ILE A 88 -6.27 1.18 6.46
CA ILE A 88 -7.46 1.88 6.00
C ILE A 88 -7.09 3.30 5.59
N LEU A 89 -7.49 3.72 4.40
CA LEU A 89 -7.40 5.10 3.96
C LEU A 89 -8.73 5.80 4.25
N VAL A 90 -8.67 6.90 4.99
CA VAL A 90 -9.82 7.77 5.23
C VAL A 90 -9.65 9.05 4.42
N ILE A 91 -10.53 9.28 3.46
CA ILE A 91 -10.51 10.47 2.59
C ILE A 91 -11.59 11.45 3.02
N ASN A 92 -11.18 12.65 3.35
CA ASN A 92 -12.05 13.77 3.66
C ASN A 92 -12.02 14.80 2.52
N GLY A 93 -13.15 15.03 1.90
CA GLY A 93 -13.35 15.97 0.80
C GLY A 93 -13.39 17.45 1.24
N PRO A 94 -13.87 18.32 0.34
CA PRO A 94 -13.80 19.76 0.52
C PRO A 94 -14.54 20.22 1.76
N ASN A 95 -13.93 21.22 2.41
CA ASN A 95 -14.42 21.91 3.59
C ASN A 95 -14.55 21.05 4.87
N LEU A 96 -14.15 19.78 4.87
CA LEU A 96 -14.16 18.99 6.11
C LEU A 96 -13.07 19.46 7.09
N ASN A 97 -11.99 20.02 6.61
CA ASN A 97 -11.00 20.73 7.42
C ASN A 97 -11.54 21.97 8.16
N PHE A 98 -12.75 22.42 7.81
CA PHE A 98 -13.46 23.56 8.44
C PHE A 98 -14.55 23.13 9.44
N LEU A 99 -14.56 21.85 9.84
CA LEU A 99 -15.45 21.39 10.93
C LEU A 99 -15.20 22.20 12.20
N GLY A 100 -16.28 22.52 12.92
CA GLY A 100 -16.25 23.36 14.11
C GLY A 100 -16.18 24.88 13.84
N ILE A 101 -15.82 25.28 12.61
CA ILE A 101 -15.77 26.69 12.18
C ILE A 101 -17.08 27.09 11.50
N ARG A 102 -17.58 26.25 10.57
CA ARG A 102 -18.79 26.52 9.78
C ARG A 102 -19.98 25.68 10.25
N GLU A 103 -21.20 26.21 10.05
CA GLU A 103 -22.49 25.50 10.18
C GLU A 103 -22.61 24.62 11.46
N LYS A 104 -22.30 25.19 12.63
CA LYS A 104 -22.33 24.47 13.92
C LYS A 104 -23.67 23.79 14.22
N GLY A 105 -24.77 24.29 13.68
CA GLY A 105 -26.11 23.70 13.81
C GLY A 105 -26.31 22.41 12.99
N VAL A 106 -25.47 22.16 11.99
CA VAL A 106 -25.56 20.98 11.09
C VAL A 106 -24.51 19.94 11.43
N TYR A 107 -23.29 20.38 11.76
CA TYR A 107 -22.12 19.51 11.94
C TYR A 107 -21.67 19.38 13.40
N GLY A 108 -22.38 20.03 14.35
CA GLY A 108 -22.00 20.02 15.76
C GLY A 108 -20.85 20.97 16.11
N THR A 109 -20.36 20.84 17.35
CA THR A 109 -19.27 21.68 17.88
C THR A 109 -17.89 21.07 17.77
N GLN A 110 -17.80 19.81 17.38
CA GLN A 110 -16.53 19.11 17.21
C GLN A 110 -15.76 19.70 16.03
N ASN A 111 -14.46 19.85 16.19
CA ASN A 111 -13.58 20.39 15.17
C ASN A 111 -12.90 19.25 14.38
N TYR A 112 -12.10 19.62 13.36
CA TYR A 112 -11.42 18.64 12.52
C TYR A 112 -10.39 17.80 13.28
N ASP A 113 -9.69 18.39 14.26
CA ASP A 113 -8.71 17.66 15.08
C ASP A 113 -9.38 16.60 15.96
N ASP A 114 -10.59 16.91 16.47
CA ASP A 114 -11.42 15.94 17.21
C ASP A 114 -11.77 14.74 16.30
N LEU A 115 -12.14 14.99 15.05
CA LEU A 115 -12.41 13.95 14.07
C LEU A 115 -11.16 13.09 13.80
N LEU A 116 -10.00 13.70 13.61
CA LEU A 116 -8.74 12.98 13.41
C LEU A 116 -8.41 12.08 14.60
N LYS A 117 -8.61 12.58 15.81
CA LYS A 117 -8.41 11.82 17.03
C LYS A 117 -9.38 10.64 17.12
N MET A 118 -10.66 10.84 16.85
CA MET A 118 -11.66 9.77 16.84
C MET A 118 -11.30 8.65 15.85
N ILE A 119 -10.89 9.00 14.63
CA ILE A 119 -10.46 8.04 13.61
C ILE A 119 -9.24 7.24 14.11
N SER A 120 -8.22 7.92 14.66
CA SER A 120 -7.02 7.29 15.17
C SER A 120 -7.31 6.33 16.33
N ASP A 121 -8.13 6.75 17.27
CA ASP A 121 -8.47 5.96 18.46
C ASP A 121 -9.31 4.73 18.06
N LYS A 122 -10.27 4.90 17.14
CA LYS A 122 -11.07 3.79 16.62
C LYS A 122 -10.25 2.78 15.82
N ALA A 123 -9.33 3.26 14.99
CA ALA A 123 -8.42 2.38 14.26
C ALA A 123 -7.57 1.52 15.23
N LYS A 124 -7.05 2.11 16.30
CA LYS A 124 -6.30 1.39 17.34
C LYS A 124 -7.16 0.35 18.06
N GLU A 125 -8.38 0.72 18.45
CA GLU A 125 -9.35 -0.18 19.09
C GLU A 125 -9.61 -1.42 18.21
N LEU A 126 -9.75 -1.21 16.90
CA LEU A 126 -9.99 -2.29 15.92
C LEU A 126 -8.73 -3.04 15.46
N GLY A 127 -7.56 -2.72 16.03
CA GLY A 127 -6.31 -3.35 15.60
C GLY A 127 -5.87 -2.95 14.18
N ALA A 128 -6.41 -1.86 13.62
CA ALA A 128 -6.11 -1.34 12.30
C ALA A 128 -5.16 -0.12 12.36
N THR A 129 -4.70 0.33 11.21
CA THR A 129 -4.06 1.63 11.00
C THR A 129 -4.93 2.46 10.08
N ALA A 130 -5.16 3.73 10.43
CA ALA A 130 -5.86 4.67 9.57
C ALA A 130 -4.88 5.75 9.09
N GLU A 131 -4.79 5.91 7.78
CA GLU A 131 -4.17 7.05 7.15
C GLU A 131 -5.27 8.02 6.74
N VAL A 132 -5.19 9.28 7.18
CA VAL A 132 -6.20 10.28 6.86
C VAL A 132 -5.66 11.25 5.83
N PHE A 133 -6.38 11.41 4.73
CA PHE A 133 -6.10 12.37 3.66
C PHE A 133 -7.26 13.35 3.56
N GLN A 134 -6.96 14.64 3.49
CA GLN A 134 -7.96 15.69 3.27
C GLN A 134 -7.56 16.56 2.08
N SER A 135 -8.52 16.85 1.21
CA SER A 135 -8.29 17.78 0.13
C SER A 135 -9.57 18.51 -0.30
N ASN A 136 -9.39 19.78 -0.70
CA ASN A 136 -10.43 20.57 -1.35
C ASN A 136 -10.36 20.43 -2.89
N HIS A 137 -9.37 19.71 -3.41
CA HIS A 137 -9.11 19.54 -4.84
C HIS A 137 -9.54 18.15 -5.30
N GLU A 138 -10.42 18.10 -6.30
CA GLU A 138 -10.94 16.87 -6.87
C GLU A 138 -9.82 15.96 -7.41
N GLY A 139 -8.89 16.51 -8.19
CA GLY A 139 -7.76 15.77 -8.75
C GLY A 139 -6.88 15.13 -7.68
N ALA A 140 -6.59 15.86 -6.60
CA ALA A 140 -5.79 15.30 -5.50
C ALA A 140 -6.49 14.13 -4.78
N ILE A 141 -7.84 14.14 -4.70
CA ILE A 141 -8.61 13.01 -4.18
C ILE A 141 -8.51 11.82 -5.12
N ILE A 142 -8.62 12.05 -6.44
CA ILE A 142 -8.47 11.02 -7.47
C ILE A 142 -7.10 10.38 -7.40
N ASP A 143 -6.04 11.19 -7.39
CA ASP A 143 -4.66 10.72 -7.31
C ASP A 143 -4.46 9.87 -6.05
N ARG A 144 -4.98 10.32 -4.88
CA ARG A 144 -4.86 9.57 -3.63
C ARG A 144 -5.62 8.23 -3.65
N ILE A 145 -6.77 8.16 -4.35
CA ILE A 145 -7.50 6.88 -4.55
C ILE A 145 -6.65 5.92 -5.40
N GLN A 146 -6.03 6.43 -6.46
CA GLN A 146 -5.16 5.62 -7.33
C GLN A 146 -3.90 5.14 -6.59
N ASP A 147 -3.27 6.00 -5.79
CA ASP A 147 -2.13 5.64 -4.96
C ASP A 147 -2.46 4.52 -3.96
N ALA A 148 -3.69 4.49 -3.44
CA ALA A 148 -4.15 3.45 -2.53
C ALA A 148 -4.07 2.04 -3.11
N TYR A 149 -4.16 1.89 -4.44
CA TYR A 149 -4.00 0.61 -5.12
C TYR A 149 -2.57 0.06 -4.99
N PHE A 150 -1.57 0.95 -4.93
CA PHE A 150 -0.15 0.56 -4.92
C PHE A 150 0.48 0.56 -3.53
N ASP A 151 -0.09 1.27 -2.55
CA ASP A 151 0.54 1.51 -1.25
C ASP A 151 0.17 0.51 -0.16
N GLY A 152 -0.57 -0.54 -0.51
CA GLY A 152 -1.01 -1.58 0.41
C GLY A 152 -2.24 -1.20 1.25
N THR A 153 -3.02 -0.20 0.83
CA THR A 153 -4.33 0.11 1.43
C THR A 153 -5.30 -1.04 1.20
N GLU A 154 -5.95 -1.49 2.27
CA GLU A 154 -6.86 -2.65 2.26
C GLU A 154 -8.33 -2.24 2.31
N GLY A 155 -8.63 -0.96 2.54
CA GLY A 155 -9.99 -0.42 2.51
C GLY A 155 -9.99 1.11 2.46
N ILE A 156 -11.06 1.69 1.91
CA ILE A 156 -11.26 3.14 1.81
C ILE A 156 -12.55 3.53 2.55
N VAL A 157 -12.45 4.52 3.40
CA VAL A 157 -13.59 5.26 3.95
C VAL A 157 -13.55 6.66 3.36
N ILE A 158 -14.57 7.07 2.64
CA ILE A 158 -14.56 8.37 1.96
C ILE A 158 -15.76 9.22 2.35
N ASN A 159 -15.50 10.47 2.77
CA ASN A 159 -16.48 11.53 2.80
C ASN A 159 -16.18 12.50 1.65
N PRO A 160 -16.82 12.36 0.48
CA PRO A 160 -16.50 13.21 -0.67
C PRO A 160 -16.93 14.66 -0.50
N GLY A 161 -17.68 14.99 0.57
CA GLY A 161 -18.30 16.28 0.74
C GLY A 161 -19.25 16.61 -0.42
N ALA A 162 -19.22 17.84 -0.93
CA ALA A 162 -20.07 18.24 -2.04
C ALA A 162 -19.80 17.48 -3.35
N PHE A 163 -18.62 16.94 -3.53
CA PHE A 163 -18.29 16.15 -4.73
C PHE A 163 -19.17 14.91 -4.89
N THR A 164 -19.74 14.39 -3.81
CA THR A 164 -20.64 13.24 -3.89
C THR A 164 -21.84 13.48 -4.81
N HIS A 165 -22.27 14.73 -4.99
CA HIS A 165 -23.48 15.06 -5.75
C HIS A 165 -23.22 15.20 -7.26
N TYR A 166 -21.94 15.32 -7.70
CA TYR A 166 -21.67 15.62 -9.12
C TYR A 166 -20.34 15.10 -9.66
N SER A 167 -19.42 14.62 -8.81
CA SER A 167 -18.12 14.18 -9.30
C SER A 167 -18.17 12.77 -9.88
N TYR A 168 -18.37 12.67 -11.16
CA TYR A 168 -18.21 11.42 -11.90
C TYR A 168 -16.74 10.99 -11.96
N ALA A 169 -15.80 11.93 -11.90
CA ALA A 169 -14.37 11.64 -11.90
C ALA A 169 -13.94 10.89 -10.61
N ILE A 170 -14.39 11.33 -9.44
CA ILE A 170 -14.16 10.59 -8.18
C ILE A 170 -14.89 9.24 -8.20
N ARG A 171 -16.11 9.17 -8.74
CA ARG A 171 -16.83 7.91 -8.92
C ARG A 171 -16.01 6.91 -9.73
N ASP A 172 -15.48 7.34 -10.87
CA ASP A 172 -14.72 6.47 -11.76
C ASP A 172 -13.40 6.03 -11.12
N ALA A 173 -12.73 6.91 -10.38
CA ALA A 173 -11.55 6.56 -9.58
C ALA A 173 -11.88 5.50 -8.51
N LEU A 174 -12.99 5.65 -7.78
CA LEU A 174 -13.46 4.66 -6.82
C LEU A 174 -13.82 3.34 -7.50
N ALA A 175 -14.43 3.36 -8.69
CA ALA A 175 -14.77 2.17 -9.45
C ALA A 175 -13.53 1.41 -9.95
N SER A 176 -12.43 2.10 -10.21
CA SER A 176 -11.18 1.52 -10.73
C SER A 176 -10.38 0.71 -9.70
N VAL A 177 -10.62 0.91 -8.41
CA VAL A 177 -9.90 0.21 -7.33
C VAL A 177 -10.74 -0.93 -6.77
N THR A 178 -10.08 -2.03 -6.38
CA THR A 178 -10.74 -3.29 -6.00
C THR A 178 -10.99 -3.43 -4.49
N MET A 179 -10.26 -2.69 -3.65
CA MET A 179 -10.46 -2.76 -2.20
C MET A 179 -11.87 -2.31 -1.80
N PRO A 180 -12.42 -2.84 -0.69
CA PRO A 180 -13.68 -2.38 -0.13
C PRO A 180 -13.67 -0.88 0.14
N LYS A 181 -14.78 -0.21 -0.16
CA LYS A 181 -14.94 1.23 0.04
C LYS A 181 -16.34 1.55 0.58
N VAL A 182 -16.37 2.45 1.55
CA VAL A 182 -17.60 2.93 2.19
C VAL A 182 -17.63 4.45 2.09
N GLU A 183 -18.75 4.97 1.57
CA GLU A 183 -19.02 6.39 1.59
C GLU A 183 -19.69 6.80 2.90
N ILE A 184 -19.24 7.91 3.51
CA ILE A 184 -19.81 8.42 4.74
C ILE A 184 -20.18 9.89 4.61
N HIS A 185 -21.23 10.32 5.32
CA HIS A 185 -21.60 11.70 5.48
C HIS A 185 -21.98 11.98 6.94
N ILE A 186 -21.47 13.07 7.51
CA ILE A 186 -21.78 13.49 8.87
C ILE A 186 -23.26 13.84 8.97
N SER A 187 -23.78 14.65 8.04
CA SER A 187 -25.21 15.01 7.98
C SER A 187 -26.02 13.99 7.21
N ASP A 188 -27.33 13.94 7.49
CA ASP A 188 -28.27 13.20 6.66
C ASP A 188 -28.50 13.96 5.34
N ILE A 189 -27.93 13.44 4.26
CA ILE A 189 -28.04 14.05 2.93
C ILE A 189 -29.46 14.00 2.39
N THR A 190 -30.30 13.09 2.84
CA THR A 190 -31.71 12.97 2.39
C THR A 190 -32.60 14.08 2.92
N GLN A 191 -32.17 14.76 4.00
CA GLN A 191 -32.87 15.86 4.63
C GLN A 191 -32.35 17.24 4.18
N ARG A 192 -31.47 17.27 3.19
CA ARG A 192 -30.86 18.50 2.65
C ARG A 192 -31.64 18.98 1.41
N GLU A 193 -31.10 20.01 0.77
CA GLU A 193 -31.65 20.57 -0.47
C GLU A 193 -31.74 19.50 -1.58
N GLU A 194 -32.69 19.64 -2.50
CA GLU A 194 -33.00 18.61 -3.50
C GLU A 194 -31.78 18.11 -4.26
N PHE A 195 -30.87 19.02 -4.65
CA PHE A 195 -29.64 18.66 -5.38
C PHE A 195 -28.63 17.88 -4.52
N ARG A 196 -28.81 17.83 -3.19
CA ARG A 196 -27.94 17.10 -2.26
C ARG A 196 -28.45 15.70 -1.91
N LYS A 197 -29.65 15.35 -2.32
CA LYS A 197 -30.25 14.04 -2.01
C LYS A 197 -29.65 12.89 -2.81
N ILE A 198 -28.97 13.21 -3.91
CA ILE A 198 -28.39 12.20 -4.78
C ILE A 198 -26.87 12.12 -4.55
N SER A 199 -26.37 10.91 -4.34
CA SER A 199 -24.95 10.61 -4.43
C SER A 199 -24.64 9.90 -5.75
N VAL A 200 -23.71 10.43 -6.54
CA VAL A 200 -23.19 9.75 -7.72
C VAL A 200 -22.05 8.81 -7.40
N THR A 201 -21.41 8.97 -6.25
CA THR A 201 -20.26 8.17 -5.81
C THR A 201 -20.67 6.92 -5.03
N ALA A 202 -21.74 6.97 -4.24
CA ALA A 202 -22.23 5.83 -3.45
C ALA A 202 -22.53 4.55 -4.27
N PRO A 203 -23.06 4.60 -5.50
CA PRO A 203 -23.34 3.40 -6.29
C PRO A 203 -22.12 2.52 -6.59
N VAL A 204 -20.89 3.04 -6.51
CA VAL A 204 -19.65 2.27 -6.72
C VAL A 204 -18.96 1.91 -5.41
N CYS A 205 -19.55 2.24 -4.26
CA CYS A 205 -19.11 1.85 -2.93
C CYS A 205 -19.83 0.59 -2.44
N ASN A 206 -19.22 -0.11 -1.50
CA ASN A 206 -19.82 -1.29 -0.87
C ASN A 206 -20.92 -0.94 0.16
N GLY A 207 -21.00 0.32 0.55
CA GLY A 207 -22.03 0.84 1.44
C GLY A 207 -21.96 2.35 1.57
N GLN A 208 -23.06 2.92 2.09
CA GLN A 208 -23.18 4.34 2.41
C GLN A 208 -23.72 4.51 3.83
N ILE A 209 -23.14 5.41 4.61
CA ILE A 209 -23.55 5.74 5.98
C ILE A 209 -23.70 7.26 6.06
N TYR A 210 -24.80 7.75 6.64
CA TYR A 210 -25.05 9.17 6.82
C TYR A 210 -25.92 9.44 8.06
N GLY A 211 -25.88 10.69 8.56
CA GLY A 211 -26.76 11.16 9.64
C GLY A 211 -26.38 10.71 11.04
N HIS A 212 -25.13 10.35 11.28
CA HIS A 212 -24.59 9.93 12.58
C HIS A 212 -23.57 10.94 13.14
N GLY A 213 -23.67 12.19 12.75
CA GLY A 213 -22.79 13.26 13.22
C GLY A 213 -23.28 13.93 14.52
#